data_16eda3591e9c083e07e16ce16b3b8609
#
_entry.id   16eda3591e9c083e07e16ce16b3b8609
#
_cell.length_a   1.000
_cell.length_b   1.000
_cell.length_c   1.000
_cell.angle_alpha   90.00
_cell.angle_beta   90.00
_cell.angle_gamma   90.00
#
_symmetry.space_group_name_H-M   'P 1'
#
loop_
_entity.id
_entity.type
_entity.pdbx_description
1 polymer ?
#
loop_
_entity_poly.entity_id
_entity_poly.type
_entity_poly.pdbx_seq_one_letter_code
_entity_poly.pdbx_strand_id
1 'polypeptide(L)'
;MQHFLLTWLGTAVALFLTANIVPGFFIKNFVTALIAALVIGLVNAFVRPILQILTFPITLLTFGLFTLVINALTLWLASALTPGSGFEIQGFLPALLGSIVLAIVSSVINYFLRVVD
;
A
#
# COMPACT_ATOMS: atom_id res chain seq x y z
N MET A 1 -4.17 20.47 -1.75
CA MET A 1 -2.73 20.38 -1.47
C MET A 1 -2.42 19.81 -0.11
N GLN A 2 -3.02 20.37 0.95
CA GLN A 2 -2.79 19.84 2.30
C GLN A 2 -3.18 18.38 2.43
N HIS A 3 -4.33 18.00 1.89
CA HIS A 3 -4.78 16.61 1.94
C HIS A 3 -3.80 15.66 1.25
N PHE A 4 -3.27 16.08 0.11
CA PHE A 4 -2.29 15.26 -0.59
C PHE A 4 -1.05 15.03 0.27
N LEU A 5 -0.50 16.10 0.85
CA LEU A 5 0.70 16.00 1.68
C LEU A 5 0.45 15.17 2.93
N LEU A 6 -0.68 15.39 3.60
CA LEU A 6 -1.02 14.64 4.80
C LEU A 6 -1.22 13.16 4.48
N THR A 7 -1.91 12.85 3.38
CA THR A 7 -2.12 11.47 2.95
C THR A 7 -0.79 10.80 2.60
N TRP A 8 0.08 11.52 1.89
CA TRP A 8 1.40 11.01 1.53
C TRP A 8 2.22 10.70 2.79
N LEU A 9 2.30 11.63 3.72
CA LEU A 9 3.04 11.42 4.96
C LEU A 9 2.42 10.29 5.78
N GLY A 10 1.10 10.24 5.87
CA GLY A 10 0.40 9.18 6.57
C GLY A 10 0.68 7.82 5.98
N THR A 11 0.69 7.72 4.64
CA THR A 11 1.02 6.47 3.96
C THR A 11 2.46 6.05 4.23
N ALA A 12 3.39 7.01 4.23
CA ALA A 12 4.79 6.72 4.52
C ALA A 12 4.95 6.17 5.95
N VAL A 13 4.28 6.77 6.92
CA VAL A 13 4.28 6.29 8.29
C VAL A 13 3.68 4.89 8.36
N ALA A 14 2.56 4.68 7.68
CA ALA A 14 1.90 3.36 7.65
C ALA A 14 2.81 2.30 7.07
N LEU A 15 3.52 2.62 5.98
CA LEU A 15 4.47 1.69 5.37
C LEU A 15 5.62 1.35 6.31
N PHE A 16 6.14 2.35 6.99
CA PHE A 16 7.26 2.15 7.91
C PHE A 16 6.84 1.26 9.08
N LEU A 17 5.64 1.48 9.62
CA LEU A 17 5.10 0.64 10.69
C LEU A 17 4.83 -0.78 10.19
N THR A 18 4.29 -0.91 8.98
CA THR A 18 4.02 -2.23 8.38
C THR A 18 5.31 -3.02 8.24
N ALA A 19 6.39 -2.37 7.83
CA ALA A 19 7.69 -3.04 7.68
C ALA A 19 8.20 -3.58 9.00
N ASN A 20 7.84 -2.95 10.12
CA ASN A 20 8.24 -3.42 11.44
C ASN A 20 7.37 -4.55 11.96
N ILE A 21 6.17 -4.73 11.38
CA ILE A 21 5.20 -5.73 11.84
C ILE A 21 5.26 -7.01 11.00
N VAL A 22 5.37 -6.87 9.67
CA VAL A 22 5.27 -7.98 8.73
C VAL A 22 6.65 -8.49 8.33
N PRO A 23 6.99 -9.76 8.63
CA PRO A 23 8.25 -10.33 8.15
C PRO A 23 8.27 -10.40 6.62
N GLY A 24 9.42 -10.10 6.03
CA GLY A 24 9.56 -10.11 4.58
C GLY A 24 9.13 -8.82 3.90
N PHE A 25 8.63 -7.87 4.66
CA PHE A 25 8.25 -6.55 4.18
C PHE A 25 9.29 -5.56 4.70
N PHE A 26 10.16 -5.10 3.82
CA PHE A 26 11.33 -4.34 4.23
C PHE A 26 11.31 -2.92 3.67
N ILE A 27 11.54 -1.94 4.55
CA ILE A 27 11.76 -0.55 4.17
C ILE A 27 12.98 -0.06 4.94
N LYS A 28 13.97 0.42 4.21
CA LYS A 28 15.28 0.76 4.76
C LYS A 28 15.22 1.90 5.77
N ASN A 29 14.50 2.97 5.46
CA ASN A 29 14.40 4.13 6.34
C ASN A 29 13.16 4.94 5.97
N PHE A 30 12.92 6.03 6.71
CA PHE A 30 11.71 6.82 6.49
C PHE A 30 11.72 7.55 5.14
N VAL A 31 12.89 7.97 4.67
CA VAL A 31 12.99 8.59 3.35
C VAL A 31 12.56 7.60 2.26
N THR A 32 13.00 6.35 2.36
CA THR A 32 12.55 5.31 1.44
C THR A 32 11.04 5.10 1.55
N ALA A 33 10.48 5.16 2.76
CA ALA A 33 9.04 5.05 2.94
C ALA A 33 8.30 6.19 2.23
N LEU A 34 8.83 7.41 2.25
CA LEU A 34 8.24 8.53 1.53
C LEU A 34 8.25 8.30 0.02
N ILE A 35 9.36 7.79 -0.50
CA ILE A 35 9.47 7.47 -1.93
C ILE A 35 8.51 6.33 -2.29
N ALA A 36 8.48 5.29 -1.48
CA ALA A 36 7.59 4.15 -1.72
C ALA A 36 6.12 4.58 -1.68
N ALA A 37 5.75 5.46 -0.76
CA ALA A 37 4.39 5.96 -0.68
C ALA A 37 3.99 6.71 -1.95
N LEU A 38 4.93 7.48 -2.52
CA LEU A 38 4.67 8.18 -3.77
C LEU A 38 4.49 7.18 -4.92
N VAL A 39 5.35 6.17 -4.99
CA VAL A 39 5.24 5.12 -6.02
C VAL A 39 3.91 4.37 -5.88
N ILE A 40 3.52 4.02 -4.66
CA ILE A 40 2.24 3.35 -4.40
C ILE A 40 1.08 4.22 -4.88
N GLY A 41 1.13 5.52 -4.59
CA GLY A 41 0.10 6.44 -5.04
C GLY A 41 -0.04 6.47 -6.55
N LEU A 42 1.09 6.51 -7.26
CA LEU A 42 1.09 6.50 -8.72
C LEU A 42 0.55 5.18 -9.27
N VAL A 43 0.99 4.06 -8.70
CA VAL A 43 0.52 2.74 -9.13
C VAL A 43 -0.98 2.62 -8.89
N ASN A 44 -1.46 3.04 -7.71
CA ASN A 44 -2.89 2.99 -7.40
C ASN A 44 -3.70 3.85 -8.35
N ALA A 45 -3.15 5.01 -8.77
CA ALA A 45 -3.87 5.91 -9.65
C ALA A 45 -4.03 5.33 -11.06
N PHE A 46 -3.04 4.59 -11.56
CA PHE A 46 -3.03 4.14 -12.95
C PHE A 46 -3.34 2.66 -13.13
N VAL A 47 -2.84 1.82 -12.24
CA VAL A 47 -2.94 0.36 -12.40
C VAL A 47 -4.20 -0.19 -11.75
N ARG A 48 -4.52 0.27 -10.55
CA ARG A 48 -5.63 -0.30 -9.79
C ARG A 48 -6.98 -0.20 -10.50
N PRO A 49 -7.36 0.96 -11.08
CA PRO A 49 -8.63 1.03 -11.80
C PRO A 49 -8.73 0.02 -12.94
N ILE A 50 -7.63 -0.19 -13.67
CA ILE A 50 -7.60 -1.15 -14.77
C ILE A 50 -7.81 -2.56 -14.25
N LEU A 51 -7.10 -2.93 -13.19
CA LEU A 51 -7.23 -4.25 -12.58
C LEU A 51 -8.64 -4.49 -12.05
N GLN A 52 -9.23 -3.49 -11.41
CA GLN A 52 -10.57 -3.62 -10.85
C GLN A 52 -11.62 -3.86 -11.93
N ILE A 53 -11.50 -3.17 -13.06
CA ILE A 53 -12.44 -3.38 -14.18
C ILE A 53 -12.32 -4.80 -14.71
N LEU A 54 -11.10 -5.29 -14.91
CA LEU A 54 -10.86 -6.61 -15.46
C LEU A 54 -11.29 -7.73 -14.52
N THR A 55 -11.22 -7.50 -13.22
CA THR A 55 -11.49 -8.54 -12.22
C THR A 55 -12.82 -8.36 -11.51
N PHE A 56 -13.63 -7.39 -11.91
CA PHE A 56 -14.88 -7.09 -11.23
C PHE A 56 -15.81 -8.28 -11.09
N PRO A 57 -16.03 -9.12 -12.13
CA PRO A 57 -16.90 -10.29 -11.96
C PRO A 57 -16.36 -11.27 -10.92
N ILE A 58 -15.03 -11.46 -10.87
CA ILE A 58 -14.40 -12.36 -9.91
C ILE A 58 -14.53 -11.79 -8.50
N THR A 59 -14.37 -10.47 -8.36
CA THR A 59 -14.51 -9.79 -7.08
C THR A 59 -15.91 -9.97 -6.50
N LEU A 60 -16.94 -9.87 -7.36
CA LEU A 60 -18.32 -10.08 -6.93
C LEU A 60 -18.53 -11.52 -6.46
N LEU A 61 -17.99 -12.50 -7.19
CA LEU A 61 -18.18 -13.91 -6.86
C LEU A 61 -17.52 -14.25 -5.52
N THR A 62 -16.44 -13.59 -5.17
CA THR A 62 -15.70 -13.86 -3.94
C THR A 62 -16.07 -12.92 -2.80
N PHE A 63 -17.17 -12.15 -2.95
CA PHE A 63 -17.62 -11.20 -1.93
C PHE A 63 -16.53 -10.19 -1.55
N GLY A 64 -15.73 -9.80 -2.53
CA GLY A 64 -14.69 -8.80 -2.31
C GLY A 64 -13.35 -9.34 -1.83
N LEU A 65 -13.24 -10.64 -1.59
CA LEU A 65 -11.95 -11.22 -1.17
C LEU A 65 -10.87 -11.01 -2.21
N PHE A 66 -11.24 -11.00 -3.49
CA PHE A 66 -10.27 -10.79 -4.56
C PHE A 66 -9.66 -9.39 -4.50
N THR A 67 -10.32 -8.44 -3.83
CA THR A 67 -9.76 -7.12 -3.61
C THR A 67 -8.45 -7.19 -2.82
N LEU A 68 -8.35 -8.12 -1.86
CA LEU A 68 -7.11 -8.31 -1.11
C LEU A 68 -5.98 -8.78 -2.03
N VAL A 69 -6.29 -9.63 -2.99
CA VAL A 69 -5.30 -10.08 -3.98
C VAL A 69 -4.83 -8.90 -4.83
N ILE A 70 -5.76 -8.05 -5.27
CA ILE A 70 -5.41 -6.87 -6.05
C ILE A 70 -4.52 -5.94 -5.24
N ASN A 71 -4.85 -5.72 -3.97
CA ASN A 71 -4.04 -4.87 -3.09
C ASN A 71 -2.63 -5.44 -2.94
N ALA A 72 -2.50 -6.75 -2.75
CA ALA A 72 -1.19 -7.38 -2.61
C ALA A 72 -0.38 -7.25 -3.89
N LEU A 73 -1.00 -7.48 -5.04
CA LEU A 73 -0.31 -7.35 -6.33
C LEU A 73 0.12 -5.90 -6.58
N THR A 74 -0.74 -4.94 -6.26
CA THR A 74 -0.43 -3.53 -6.44
C THR A 74 0.76 -3.14 -5.57
N LEU A 75 0.76 -3.59 -4.32
CA LEU A 75 1.84 -3.30 -3.39
C LEU A 75 3.14 -3.95 -3.83
N TRP A 76 3.07 -5.19 -4.31
CA TRP A 76 4.25 -5.89 -4.81
C TRP A 76 4.82 -5.19 -6.04
N LEU A 77 3.94 -4.77 -6.95
CA LEU A 77 4.37 -4.00 -8.12
C LEU A 77 5.04 -2.69 -7.71
N ALA A 78 4.47 -2.00 -6.72
CA ALA A 78 5.05 -0.76 -6.22
C ALA A 78 6.46 -1.00 -5.67
N SER A 79 6.67 -2.12 -4.97
CA SER A 79 8.00 -2.43 -4.44
C SER A 79 9.00 -2.63 -5.57
N ALA A 80 8.58 -3.27 -6.66
CA ALA A 80 9.44 -3.50 -7.82
C ALA A 80 9.78 -2.20 -8.55
N LEU A 81 8.86 -1.23 -8.53
CA LEU A 81 9.05 0.05 -9.22
C LEU A 81 9.80 1.08 -8.38
N THR A 82 9.89 0.88 -7.07
CA THR A 82 10.59 1.83 -6.21
C THR A 82 12.08 1.77 -6.48
N PRO A 83 12.73 2.93 -6.70
CA PRO A 83 14.17 2.95 -7.02
C PRO A 83 15.02 2.43 -5.85
N GLY A 84 16.07 1.73 -6.19
CA GLY A 84 16.99 1.17 -5.20
C GLY A 84 16.43 -0.08 -4.57
N SER A 85 17.12 -0.57 -3.54
CA SER A 85 16.76 -1.80 -2.85
C SER A 85 16.18 -1.54 -1.47
N GLY A 86 15.67 -0.32 -1.23
CA GLY A 86 15.19 0.09 0.08
C GLY A 86 13.77 -0.36 0.43
N PHE A 87 12.99 -0.76 -0.58
CA PHE A 87 11.64 -1.27 -0.38
C PHE A 87 11.55 -2.62 -1.06
N GLU A 88 11.49 -3.66 -0.26
CA GLU A 88 11.46 -5.02 -0.76
C GLU A 88 10.31 -5.81 -0.09
N ILE A 89 9.61 -6.59 -0.88
CA ILE A 89 8.60 -7.50 -0.39
C ILE A 89 8.97 -8.89 -0.89
N GLN A 90 9.22 -9.80 0.04
CA GLN A 90 9.76 -11.12 -0.27
C GLN A 90 8.64 -12.12 -0.57
N GLY A 91 7.98 -11.94 -1.70
CA GLY A 91 6.98 -12.88 -2.18
C GLY A 91 5.55 -12.39 -1.98
N PHE A 92 4.61 -13.26 -2.37
CA PHE A 92 3.19 -12.90 -2.35
C PHE A 92 2.60 -12.88 -0.94
N LEU A 93 2.99 -13.81 -0.09
CA LEU A 93 2.43 -13.87 1.26
C LEU A 93 2.79 -12.63 2.08
N PRO A 94 4.05 -12.17 2.15
CA PRO A 94 4.33 -10.89 2.80
C PRO A 94 3.61 -9.73 2.15
N ALA A 95 3.40 -9.74 0.82
CA ALA A 95 2.65 -8.68 0.15
C ALA A 95 1.19 -8.68 0.60
N LEU A 96 0.59 -9.86 0.73
CA LEU A 96 -0.79 -9.97 1.18
C LEU A 96 -0.93 -9.53 2.65
N LEU A 97 -0.09 -10.05 3.52
CA LEU A 97 -0.09 -9.66 4.92
C LEU A 97 0.21 -8.17 5.08
N GLY A 98 1.17 -7.68 4.30
CA GLY A 98 1.51 -6.26 4.32
C GLY A 98 0.36 -5.38 3.88
N SER A 99 -0.38 -5.80 2.85
CA SER A 99 -1.52 -5.01 2.38
C SER A 99 -2.62 -4.95 3.43
N ILE A 100 -2.85 -6.04 4.16
CA ILE A 100 -3.85 -6.06 5.23
C ILE A 100 -3.42 -5.14 6.39
N VAL A 101 -2.18 -5.29 6.84
CA VAL A 101 -1.65 -4.46 7.92
C VAL A 101 -1.62 -2.99 7.49
N LEU A 102 -1.18 -2.73 6.26
CA LEU A 102 -1.13 -1.38 5.73
C LEU A 102 -2.53 -0.75 5.68
N ALA A 103 -3.53 -1.52 5.26
CA ALA A 103 -4.90 -1.03 5.22
C ALA A 103 -5.40 -0.65 6.61
N ILE A 104 -5.12 -1.49 7.61
CA ILE A 104 -5.54 -1.23 8.99
C ILE A 104 -4.83 0.02 9.53
N VAL A 105 -3.51 0.08 9.39
CA VAL A 105 -2.73 1.20 9.89
C VAL A 105 -3.12 2.49 9.17
N SER A 106 -3.28 2.43 7.85
CA SER A 106 -3.69 3.60 7.07
C SER A 106 -5.07 4.09 7.47
N SER A 107 -5.99 3.17 7.76
CA SER A 107 -7.34 3.54 8.20
C SER A 107 -7.29 4.30 9.53
N VAL A 108 -6.46 3.83 10.46
CA VAL A 108 -6.31 4.50 11.75
C VAL A 108 -5.70 5.88 11.56
N ILE A 109 -4.63 5.98 10.77
CA ILE A 109 -3.96 7.25 10.51
C ILE A 109 -4.91 8.23 9.81
N ASN A 110 -5.63 7.77 8.80
CA ASN A 110 -6.56 8.63 8.06
C ASN A 110 -7.71 9.12 8.96
N TYR A 111 -8.15 8.28 9.89
CA TYR A 111 -9.15 8.70 10.85
C TYR A 111 -8.65 9.88 11.70
N PHE A 112 -7.43 9.75 12.23
CA PHE A 112 -6.84 10.84 13.01
C PHE A 112 -6.61 12.10 12.17
N LEU A 113 -6.19 11.94 10.93
CA LEU A 113 -5.98 13.09 10.05
C LEU A 113 -7.30 13.83 9.78
N ARG A 114 -8.39 13.08 9.63
CA ARG A 114 -9.70 13.70 9.42
C ARG A 114 -10.20 14.43 10.65
N VAL A 115 -9.91 13.90 11.84
CA VAL A 115 -10.31 14.54 13.09
C VAL A 115 -9.53 15.83 13.29
N VAL A 116 -8.22 15.83 12.98
CA VAL A 116 -7.37 17.01 13.11
C VAL A 116 -7.71 18.06 12.06
N ASP A 117 -8.07 17.64 10.88
CA ASP A 117 -8.36 18.51 9.76
C ASP A 117 -9.76 19.13 9.87
#